data_50bb3c911ed0cc1ac121631ee3e86b48
#
_entry.id   50bb3c911ed0cc1ac121631ee3e86b48
#
_cell.length_a   1.000
_cell.length_b   1.000
_cell.length_c   1.000
_cell.angle_alpha   90.00
_cell.angle_beta   90.00
_cell.angle_gamma   90.00
#
_symmetry.space_group_name_H-M   'P 1'
#
loop_
_entity.id
_entity.type
_entity.pdbx_description
1 polymer ?
#
loop_
_entity_poly.entity_id
_entity_poly.type
_entity_poly.pdbx_seq_one_letter_code
_entity_poly.pdbx_strand_id
1 'polypeptide(L)'
;KGWPTLNGSLTIDPKGPWEEDAPCVARLREHGAVIFGKTTMPEFGWKGVGECELTGITRNPWNLDKTPGGSSGGASAALAARMGPLAIGGDGGGSIRIPSSLTGVFGIKPNFGRVPMYPAGALANMTHVGPMTLTVEDAALLLTAISEPDYRDWTRLVYNNEDFTDGLDKGVAGLRIAYSPDLGYANVDPSVRKVVDAAAKVFESLGANVEEKAPGFENP
;
A
#
# COMPACT_ATOMS: atom_id res chain seq x y z
N LYS A 1 -7.80 18.76 1.05
CA LYS A 1 -8.15 20.18 1.13
C LYS A 1 -8.24 20.62 2.58
N GLY A 2 -7.70 21.82 2.89
CA GLY A 2 -7.73 22.42 4.22
C GLY A 2 -6.74 21.84 5.23
N TRP A 3 -6.00 20.81 4.90
CA TRP A 3 -5.04 20.15 5.80
C TRP A 3 -3.61 20.29 5.28
N PRO A 4 -2.66 20.75 6.10
CA PRO A 4 -1.26 20.86 5.71
C PRO A 4 -0.71 19.52 5.21
N THR A 5 -0.02 19.54 4.07
CA THR A 5 0.63 18.37 3.45
C THR A 5 2.12 18.63 3.34
N LEU A 6 2.83 18.37 4.44
CA LEU A 6 4.24 18.74 4.60
C LEU A 6 5.21 17.67 4.08
N ASN A 7 4.72 16.51 3.63
CA ASN A 7 5.51 15.41 3.10
C ASN A 7 6.72 15.01 3.99
N GLY A 8 6.56 15.10 5.32
CA GLY A 8 7.64 14.82 6.27
C GLY A 8 8.78 15.83 6.25
N SER A 9 8.62 17.00 5.60
CA SER A 9 9.68 17.97 5.38
C SER A 9 9.43 19.27 6.17
N LEU A 10 10.50 19.84 6.70
CA LEU A 10 10.52 21.18 7.30
C LEU A 10 10.64 22.29 6.23
N THR A 11 10.88 21.95 4.97
CA THR A 11 11.08 22.92 3.89
C THR A 11 9.78 23.40 3.25
N ILE A 12 8.65 22.75 3.56
CA ILE A 12 7.34 23.11 3.00
C ILE A 12 6.65 24.10 3.95
N ASP A 13 6.16 25.22 3.40
CA ASP A 13 5.42 26.23 4.18
C ASP A 13 4.10 25.61 4.70
N PRO A 14 3.89 25.53 6.02
CA PRO A 14 2.67 24.98 6.59
C PRO A 14 1.43 25.85 6.34
N LYS A 15 1.58 27.08 5.90
CA LYS A 15 0.45 27.99 5.59
C LYS A 15 -0.29 27.61 4.31
N GLY A 16 0.32 26.80 3.46
CA GLY A 16 -0.30 26.39 2.19
C GLY A 16 -0.01 27.32 1.01
N PRO A 17 -0.91 27.34 0.03
CA PRO A 17 -2.34 26.95 0.08
C PRO A 17 -2.62 25.44 0.03
N TRP A 18 -3.74 25.01 0.67
CA TRP A 18 -4.21 23.62 0.71
C TRP A 18 -5.62 23.55 0.13
N GLU A 19 -5.78 23.94 -1.13
CA GLU A 19 -7.09 24.21 -1.75
C GLU A 19 -7.70 22.99 -2.42
N GLU A 20 -6.90 21.96 -2.71
CA GLU A 20 -7.35 20.78 -3.44
C GLU A 20 -7.18 19.49 -2.65
N ASP A 21 -8.07 18.54 -2.90
CA ASP A 21 -7.90 17.15 -2.47
C ASP A 21 -7.17 16.37 -3.56
N ALA A 22 -6.27 15.46 -3.16
CA ALA A 22 -5.78 14.43 -4.05
C ALA A 22 -6.96 13.54 -4.52
N PRO A 23 -6.92 12.93 -5.72
CA PRO A 23 -8.03 12.13 -6.25
C PRO A 23 -8.59 11.10 -5.26
N CYS A 24 -7.74 10.29 -4.65
CA CYS A 24 -8.17 9.30 -3.66
C CYS A 24 -8.88 9.93 -2.45
N VAL A 25 -8.46 11.12 -2.01
CA VAL A 25 -9.11 11.84 -0.89
C VAL A 25 -10.46 12.41 -1.32
N ALA A 26 -10.55 12.95 -2.55
CA ALA A 26 -11.80 13.42 -3.10
C ALA A 26 -12.85 12.30 -3.17
N ARG A 27 -12.46 11.14 -3.73
CA ARG A 27 -13.34 9.96 -3.79
C ARG A 27 -13.81 9.50 -2.41
N LEU A 28 -12.90 9.42 -1.44
CA LEU A 28 -13.27 9.04 -0.07
C LEU A 28 -14.29 10.00 0.55
N ARG A 29 -14.15 11.31 0.34
CA ARG A 29 -15.12 12.29 0.83
C ARG A 29 -16.48 12.13 0.17
N GLU A 30 -16.52 11.88 -1.13
CA GLU A 30 -17.75 11.66 -1.91
C GLU A 30 -18.49 10.39 -1.46
N HIS A 31 -17.73 9.35 -1.07
CA HIS A 31 -18.28 8.13 -0.47
C HIS A 31 -18.60 8.26 1.03
N GLY A 32 -18.47 9.44 1.62
CA GLY A 32 -18.83 9.69 3.01
C GLY A 32 -17.83 9.20 4.04
N ALA A 33 -16.59 8.91 3.65
CA ALA A 33 -15.57 8.47 4.57
C ALA A 33 -15.19 9.55 5.59
N VAL A 34 -15.06 9.17 6.85
CA VAL A 34 -14.59 10.04 7.93
C VAL A 34 -13.06 10.04 7.96
N ILE A 35 -12.47 11.10 7.41
CA ILE A 35 -11.01 11.28 7.43
C ILE A 35 -10.64 12.00 8.73
N PHE A 36 -9.93 11.33 9.62
CA PHE A 36 -9.62 11.85 10.96
C PHE A 36 -8.15 12.17 11.18
N GLY A 37 -7.27 11.86 10.23
CA GLY A 37 -5.84 12.14 10.38
C GLY A 37 -5.03 11.91 9.12
N LYS A 38 -3.78 12.37 9.20
CA LYS A 38 -2.70 12.04 8.27
C LYS A 38 -1.60 11.37 9.08
N THR A 39 -1.00 10.37 8.51
CA THR A 39 0.03 9.58 9.17
C THR A 39 1.44 10.08 8.85
N THR A 40 2.40 9.71 9.68
CA THR A 40 3.81 10.05 9.49
C THR A 40 4.40 9.33 8.27
N MET A 41 5.36 9.97 7.65
CA MET A 41 6.16 9.43 6.55
C MET A 41 7.57 10.04 6.61
N PRO A 42 8.60 9.39 6.06
CA PRO A 42 9.90 10.02 5.89
C PRO A 42 9.80 11.16 4.87
N GLU A 43 10.74 12.08 4.93
CA GLU A 43 10.78 13.25 4.07
C GLU A 43 10.65 12.85 2.58
N PHE A 44 9.63 13.41 1.92
CA PHE A 44 9.23 13.13 0.53
C PHE A 44 9.06 11.64 0.19
N GLY A 45 8.90 10.78 1.17
CA GLY A 45 8.73 9.33 0.95
C GLY A 45 10.00 8.62 0.49
N TRP A 46 11.18 9.19 0.66
CA TRP A 46 12.44 8.74 0.06
C TRP A 46 13.13 7.58 0.78
N LYS A 47 12.62 7.14 1.92
CA LYS A 47 13.21 6.04 2.71
C LYS A 47 12.21 4.91 2.95
N GLY A 48 12.70 3.68 3.05
CA GLY A 48 11.92 2.51 3.46
C GLY A 48 11.74 2.37 4.98
N VAL A 49 11.88 3.45 5.74
CA VAL A 49 11.78 3.49 7.21
C VAL A 49 10.89 4.66 7.65
N GLY A 50 10.38 4.61 8.88
CA GLY A 50 9.42 5.58 9.41
C GLY A 50 10.07 6.70 10.23
N GLU A 51 10.96 7.51 9.63
CA GLU A 51 11.62 8.61 10.35
C GLU A 51 11.77 9.88 9.52
N CYS A 52 11.56 11.04 10.12
CA CYS A 52 11.92 12.35 9.58
C CYS A 52 12.07 13.37 10.70
N GLU A 53 12.73 14.50 10.41
CA GLU A 53 12.92 15.56 11.39
C GLU A 53 11.61 16.22 11.85
N LEU A 54 10.64 16.31 10.95
CA LEU A 54 9.35 16.95 11.24
C LEU A 54 8.53 16.20 12.31
N THR A 55 8.53 14.87 12.29
CA THR A 55 7.65 14.04 13.14
C THR A 55 8.41 13.06 14.04
N GLY A 56 9.74 13.02 13.93
CA GLY A 56 10.56 12.06 14.65
C GLY A 56 10.46 10.65 14.10
N ILE A 57 10.58 9.65 14.99
CA ILE A 57 10.66 8.24 14.65
C ILE A 57 9.31 7.56 14.89
N THR A 58 8.76 6.94 13.85
CA THR A 58 7.63 6.02 13.94
C THR A 58 8.14 4.64 14.32
N ARG A 59 7.53 4.03 15.33
CA ARG A 59 7.92 2.72 15.86
C ARG A 59 6.95 1.64 15.42
N ASN A 60 7.47 0.40 15.30
CA ASN A 60 6.63 -0.76 15.01
C ASN A 60 5.84 -1.14 16.27
N PRO A 61 4.50 -1.23 16.21
CA PRO A 61 3.68 -1.55 17.39
C PRO A 61 3.97 -2.93 18.01
N TRP A 62 4.51 -3.86 17.22
CA TRP A 62 4.87 -5.20 17.71
C TRP A 62 6.19 -5.21 18.49
N ASN A 63 7.10 -4.28 18.16
CA ASN A 63 8.38 -4.11 18.84
C ASN A 63 8.86 -2.68 18.66
N LEU A 64 8.81 -1.89 19.72
CA LEU A 64 9.12 -0.47 19.69
C LEU A 64 10.60 -0.14 19.40
N ASP A 65 11.50 -1.12 19.42
CA ASP A 65 12.89 -0.95 19.00
C ASP A 65 13.09 -1.15 17.49
N LYS A 66 12.03 -1.49 16.76
CA LYS A 66 12.07 -1.76 15.34
C LYS A 66 11.30 -0.71 14.53
N THR A 67 11.68 -0.57 13.27
CA THR A 67 10.94 0.24 12.30
C THR A 67 9.66 -0.47 11.86
N PRO A 68 8.57 0.26 11.59
CA PRO A 68 7.40 -0.31 10.92
C PRO A 68 7.61 -0.47 9.41
N GLY A 69 8.80 -0.11 8.90
CA GLY A 69 9.03 0.08 7.47
C GLY A 69 8.59 1.48 7.00
N GLY A 70 8.59 1.67 5.70
CA GLY A 70 8.22 2.96 5.08
C GLY A 70 8.10 2.83 3.55
N SER A 71 7.75 3.92 2.91
CA SER A 71 7.51 5.26 3.46
C SER A 71 6.13 5.43 4.13
N SER A 72 5.12 4.56 3.87
CA SER A 72 3.81 4.60 4.53
C SER A 72 3.85 3.95 5.93
N GLY A 73 4.94 4.15 6.67
CA GLY A 73 5.17 3.54 7.98
C GLY A 73 4.18 3.99 9.05
N GLY A 74 3.77 5.27 9.01
CA GLY A 74 2.75 5.77 9.93
C GLY A 74 1.37 5.15 9.68
N ALA A 75 1.00 4.90 8.42
CA ALA A 75 -0.25 4.24 8.05
C ALA A 75 -0.28 2.80 8.58
N SER A 76 0.78 2.03 8.32
CA SER A 76 0.87 0.64 8.76
C SER A 76 0.91 0.51 10.29
N ALA A 77 1.67 1.39 10.97
CA ALA A 77 1.74 1.41 12.41
C ALA A 77 0.38 1.75 13.06
N ALA A 78 -0.33 2.75 12.51
CA ALA A 78 -1.66 3.12 12.99
C ALA A 78 -2.67 1.96 12.85
N LEU A 79 -2.66 1.27 11.71
CA LEU A 79 -3.50 0.09 11.47
C LEU A 79 -3.15 -1.05 12.43
N ALA A 80 -1.88 -1.40 12.57
CA ALA A 80 -1.43 -2.46 13.47
C ALA A 80 -1.76 -2.15 14.94
N ALA A 81 -1.71 -0.87 15.33
CA ALA A 81 -2.14 -0.38 16.64
C ALA A 81 -3.68 -0.24 16.78
N ARG A 82 -4.47 -0.61 15.76
CA ARG A 82 -5.95 -0.51 15.76
C ARG A 82 -6.48 0.92 15.95
N MET A 83 -5.76 1.92 15.49
CA MET A 83 -6.19 3.32 15.57
C MET A 83 -7.26 3.67 14.54
N GLY A 84 -7.42 2.87 13.51
CA GLY A 84 -8.45 2.97 12.48
C GLY A 84 -8.44 1.73 11.58
N PRO A 85 -9.52 1.47 10.81
CA PRO A 85 -9.62 0.28 9.96
C PRO A 85 -8.94 0.45 8.59
N LEU A 86 -8.88 1.67 8.08
CA LEU A 86 -8.49 1.99 6.70
C LEU A 86 -7.38 3.03 6.69
N ALA A 87 -6.44 2.90 5.77
CA ALA A 87 -5.45 3.92 5.45
C ALA A 87 -5.09 3.89 3.96
N ILE A 88 -4.57 5.01 3.47
CA ILE A 88 -3.99 5.15 2.13
C ILE A 88 -2.48 5.18 2.25
N GLY A 89 -1.81 4.41 1.40
CA GLY A 89 -0.36 4.43 1.22
C GLY A 89 0.06 4.85 -0.18
N GLY A 90 1.29 5.31 -0.29
CA GLY A 90 1.98 5.48 -1.58
C GLY A 90 3.03 4.38 -1.75
N ASP A 91 3.35 3.98 -2.99
CA ASP A 91 4.36 2.95 -3.28
C ASP A 91 5.07 3.27 -4.59
N GLY A 92 6.34 3.68 -4.49
CA GLY A 92 7.23 3.83 -5.64
C GLY A 92 8.29 2.71 -5.70
N GLY A 93 8.85 2.34 -4.55
CA GLY A 93 9.85 1.28 -4.41
C GLY A 93 9.47 0.21 -3.37
N GLY A 94 8.21 0.15 -2.94
CA GLY A 94 7.74 -0.79 -1.91
C GLY A 94 7.05 -0.13 -0.73
N SER A 95 6.72 1.16 -0.81
CA SER A 95 6.30 1.93 0.38
C SER A 95 4.90 1.62 0.90
N ILE A 96 4.08 0.80 0.24
CA ILE A 96 2.92 0.09 0.80
C ILE A 96 3.36 -1.30 1.29
N ARG A 97 4.04 -2.05 0.44
CA ARG A 97 4.38 -3.48 0.63
C ARG A 97 5.36 -3.70 1.77
N ILE A 98 6.42 -2.89 1.86
CA ILE A 98 7.41 -2.96 2.94
C ILE A 98 6.76 -2.79 4.32
N PRO A 99 6.05 -1.68 4.61
CA PRO A 99 5.48 -1.51 5.93
C PRO A 99 4.34 -2.48 6.20
N SER A 100 3.56 -2.90 5.20
CA SER A 100 2.54 -3.93 5.39
C SER A 100 3.14 -5.27 5.85
N SER A 101 4.25 -5.69 5.24
CA SER A 101 4.92 -6.95 5.62
C SER A 101 5.55 -6.88 7.01
N LEU A 102 6.11 -5.73 7.42
CA LEU A 102 6.77 -5.58 8.71
C LEU A 102 5.81 -5.38 9.89
N THR A 103 4.57 -4.96 9.62
CA THR A 103 3.56 -4.73 10.67
C THR A 103 2.40 -5.72 10.64
N GLY A 104 2.37 -6.63 9.67
CA GLY A 104 1.33 -7.65 9.56
C GLY A 104 -0.05 -7.10 9.21
N VAL A 105 -0.11 -6.03 8.42
CA VAL A 105 -1.35 -5.49 7.85
C VAL A 105 -1.46 -5.85 6.37
N PHE A 106 -2.66 -5.79 5.82
CA PHE A 106 -2.89 -6.01 4.40
C PHE A 106 -2.59 -4.73 3.61
N GLY A 107 -1.94 -4.87 2.45
CA GLY A 107 -1.64 -3.73 1.58
C GLY A 107 -1.57 -4.14 0.11
N ILE A 108 -2.17 -3.35 -0.76
CA ILE A 108 -2.13 -3.55 -2.21
C ILE A 108 -1.41 -2.37 -2.88
N LYS A 109 -0.39 -2.69 -3.69
CA LYS A 109 0.11 -1.79 -4.73
C LYS A 109 -0.61 -2.15 -6.03
N PRO A 110 -1.62 -1.38 -6.45
CA PRO A 110 -2.34 -1.66 -7.70
C PRO A 110 -1.44 -1.39 -8.92
N ASN A 111 -1.96 -1.67 -10.11
CA ASN A 111 -1.29 -1.32 -11.35
C ASN A 111 -1.18 0.20 -11.49
N PHE A 112 -0.15 0.65 -12.23
CA PHE A 112 0.01 2.07 -12.54
C PHE A 112 -1.24 2.64 -13.23
N GLY A 113 -1.70 3.79 -12.76
CA GLY A 113 -2.90 4.46 -13.26
C GLY A 113 -4.24 3.84 -12.82
N ARG A 114 -4.25 2.76 -12.02
CA ARG A 114 -5.48 2.20 -11.47
C ARG A 114 -6.14 3.16 -10.48
N VAL A 115 -5.38 3.73 -9.58
CA VAL A 115 -5.82 4.81 -8.70
C VAL A 115 -5.27 6.10 -9.25
N PRO A 116 -6.13 7.06 -9.66
CA PRO A 116 -5.68 8.34 -10.19
C PRO A 116 -4.84 9.12 -9.18
N MET A 117 -3.82 9.81 -9.67
CA MET A 117 -2.92 10.61 -8.84
C MET A 117 -2.75 12.02 -9.39
N TYR A 118 -2.96 13.01 -8.52
CA TYR A 118 -2.72 14.41 -8.80
C TYR A 118 -2.33 15.15 -7.50
N PRO A 119 -1.31 16.01 -7.52
CA PRO A 119 -0.35 16.16 -8.62
C PRO A 119 0.46 14.88 -8.88
N ALA A 120 1.13 14.82 -10.05
CA ALA A 120 1.97 13.67 -10.38
C ALA A 120 3.05 13.44 -9.32
N GLY A 121 3.30 12.18 -8.99
CA GLY A 121 4.32 11.82 -8.01
C GLY A 121 5.74 12.10 -8.51
N ALA A 122 6.66 12.34 -7.59
CA ALA A 122 8.07 12.63 -7.90
C ALA A 122 8.77 11.50 -8.67
N LEU A 123 8.32 10.26 -8.53
CA LEU A 123 8.83 9.08 -9.23
C LEU A 123 8.04 8.74 -10.50
N ALA A 124 7.26 9.69 -11.02
CA ALA A 124 6.46 9.54 -12.25
C ALA A 124 5.66 8.21 -12.26
N ASN A 125 5.84 7.39 -13.31
CA ASN A 125 5.12 6.12 -13.49
C ASN A 125 5.48 5.00 -12.49
N MET A 126 6.44 5.21 -11.62
CA MET A 126 6.73 4.30 -10.51
C MET A 126 5.86 4.57 -9.29
N THR A 127 5.22 5.75 -9.19
CA THR A 127 4.39 6.09 -8.02
C THR A 127 3.00 5.51 -8.16
N HIS A 128 2.56 4.81 -7.13
CA HIS A 128 1.23 4.20 -7.00
C HIS A 128 0.60 4.65 -5.70
N VAL A 129 -0.72 4.72 -5.68
CA VAL A 129 -1.52 4.91 -4.47
C VAL A 129 -2.36 3.67 -4.27
N GLY A 130 -2.51 3.21 -3.04
CA GLY A 130 -3.30 2.03 -2.76
C GLY A 130 -3.75 1.90 -1.32
N PRO A 131 -4.66 0.94 -1.07
CA PRO A 131 -5.19 0.69 0.25
C PRO A 131 -4.20 -0.03 1.16
N MET A 132 -4.26 0.32 2.43
CA MET A 132 -3.68 -0.42 3.54
C MET A 132 -4.79 -0.63 4.58
N THR A 133 -4.98 -1.86 5.03
CA THR A 133 -6.15 -2.24 5.84
C THR A 133 -5.83 -3.43 6.76
N LEU A 134 -6.79 -3.81 7.58
CA LEU A 134 -6.67 -4.99 8.42
C LEU A 134 -7.22 -6.25 7.77
N THR A 135 -8.15 -6.10 6.82
CA THR A 135 -8.79 -7.21 6.10
C THR A 135 -8.68 -7.04 4.58
N VAL A 136 -8.85 -8.13 3.86
CA VAL A 136 -8.87 -8.11 2.38
C VAL A 136 -10.14 -7.42 1.87
N GLU A 137 -11.27 -7.65 2.53
CA GLU A 137 -12.56 -7.05 2.21
C GLU A 137 -12.52 -5.52 2.29
N ASP A 138 -11.93 -5.00 3.38
CA ASP A 138 -11.74 -3.55 3.55
C ASP A 138 -10.85 -2.96 2.45
N ALA A 139 -9.80 -3.70 2.03
CA ALA A 139 -8.93 -3.25 0.96
C ALA A 139 -9.63 -3.24 -0.39
N ALA A 140 -10.46 -4.23 -0.66
CA ALA A 140 -11.25 -4.31 -1.87
C ALA A 140 -12.27 -3.15 -1.96
N LEU A 141 -13.01 -2.92 -0.87
CA LEU A 141 -13.95 -1.79 -0.75
C LEU A 141 -13.23 -0.45 -0.96
N LEU A 142 -12.10 -0.26 -0.28
CA LEU A 142 -11.32 0.97 -0.37
C LEU A 142 -10.75 1.15 -1.79
N LEU A 143 -10.24 0.08 -2.42
CA LEU A 143 -9.71 0.13 -3.78
C LEU A 143 -10.82 0.48 -4.78
N THR A 144 -12.03 -0.07 -4.64
CA THR A 144 -13.19 0.26 -5.47
C THR A 144 -13.44 1.76 -5.43
N ALA A 145 -13.57 2.34 -4.25
CA ALA A 145 -13.84 3.77 -4.10
C ALA A 145 -12.74 4.66 -4.69
N ILE A 146 -11.46 4.38 -4.39
CA ILE A 146 -10.36 5.25 -4.83
C ILE A 146 -9.93 5.05 -6.27
N SER A 147 -10.42 4.00 -6.96
CA SER A 147 -10.16 3.75 -8.39
C SER A 147 -11.07 4.52 -9.32
N GLU A 148 -12.08 5.21 -8.80
CA GLU A 148 -12.94 6.07 -9.62
C GLU A 148 -12.15 7.18 -10.32
N PRO A 149 -12.56 7.59 -11.53
CA PRO A 149 -11.77 8.45 -12.39
C PRO A 149 -11.58 9.87 -11.82
N ASP A 150 -10.40 10.42 -12.04
CA ASP A 150 -10.14 11.84 -11.88
C ASP A 150 -9.42 12.35 -13.15
N TYR A 151 -10.01 13.32 -13.82
CA TYR A 151 -9.53 13.81 -15.12
C TYR A 151 -8.27 14.67 -15.02
N ARG A 152 -7.83 15.02 -13.83
CA ARG A 152 -6.54 15.69 -13.60
C ARG A 152 -5.36 14.73 -13.82
N ASP A 153 -5.57 13.41 -13.67
CA ASP A 153 -4.59 12.39 -14.02
C ASP A 153 -4.83 11.87 -15.44
N TRP A 154 -4.01 12.33 -16.37
CA TRP A 154 -4.05 11.90 -17.76
C TRP A 154 -3.42 10.52 -18.00
N THR A 155 -2.73 9.95 -17.01
CA THR A 155 -2.12 8.61 -17.07
C THR A 155 -3.02 7.51 -16.52
N ARG A 156 -4.19 7.86 -16.00
CA ARG A 156 -5.12 6.91 -15.41
C ARG A 156 -5.57 5.85 -16.41
N LEU A 157 -5.80 4.63 -15.92
CA LEU A 157 -6.42 3.57 -16.71
C LEU A 157 -7.89 3.89 -17.04
N VAL A 158 -8.40 3.20 -18.06
CA VAL A 158 -9.83 3.24 -18.37
C VAL A 158 -10.60 2.68 -17.16
N TYR A 159 -11.61 3.42 -16.73
CA TYR A 159 -12.47 3.01 -15.63
C TYR A 159 -13.65 2.19 -16.16
N ASN A 160 -13.82 0.97 -15.67
CA ASN A 160 -14.83 0.01 -16.11
C ASN A 160 -15.88 -0.28 -15.04
N ASN A 161 -16.06 0.59 -14.04
CA ASN A 161 -16.94 0.36 -12.88
C ASN A 161 -16.63 -0.98 -12.16
N GLU A 162 -15.34 -1.32 -12.04
CA GLU A 162 -14.93 -2.55 -11.35
C GLU A 162 -15.23 -2.44 -9.86
N ASP A 163 -15.94 -3.43 -9.32
CA ASP A 163 -16.11 -3.65 -7.90
C ASP A 163 -15.14 -4.75 -7.45
N PHE A 164 -14.10 -4.37 -6.71
CA PHE A 164 -13.08 -5.30 -6.25
C PHE A 164 -13.55 -6.21 -5.10
N THR A 165 -14.76 -5.99 -4.58
CA THR A 165 -15.39 -6.90 -3.61
C THR A 165 -15.99 -8.12 -4.30
N ASP A 166 -16.25 -8.02 -5.61
CA ASP A 166 -16.83 -9.12 -6.38
C ASP A 166 -15.89 -10.32 -6.43
N GLY A 167 -16.42 -11.46 -6.01
CA GLY A 167 -15.74 -12.76 -6.13
C GLY A 167 -14.75 -13.08 -5.01
N LEU A 168 -14.68 -12.30 -3.94
CA LEU A 168 -13.84 -12.61 -2.77
C LEU A 168 -14.23 -13.95 -2.10
N ASP A 169 -15.48 -14.38 -2.27
CA ASP A 169 -16.03 -15.62 -1.73
C ASP A 169 -15.88 -16.84 -2.65
N LYS A 170 -15.41 -16.65 -3.89
CA LYS A 170 -15.30 -17.75 -4.89
C LYS A 170 -14.19 -18.73 -4.58
N GLY A 171 -13.28 -18.41 -3.66
CA GLY A 171 -12.13 -19.24 -3.34
C GLY A 171 -11.11 -19.33 -4.47
N VAL A 172 -10.20 -20.31 -4.35
CA VAL A 172 -9.05 -20.47 -5.27
C VAL A 172 -8.99 -21.85 -5.93
N ALA A 173 -9.99 -22.69 -5.75
CA ALA A 173 -10.02 -24.03 -6.29
C ALA A 173 -9.86 -24.02 -7.83
N GLY A 174 -8.94 -24.84 -8.33
CA GLY A 174 -8.65 -24.95 -9.76
C GLY A 174 -7.75 -23.86 -10.34
N LEU A 175 -7.40 -22.81 -9.57
CA LEU A 175 -6.45 -21.80 -10.03
C LEU A 175 -5.05 -22.40 -10.20
N ARG A 176 -4.33 -21.93 -11.22
CA ARG A 176 -2.90 -22.23 -11.41
C ARG A 176 -2.09 -21.09 -10.83
N ILE A 177 -1.25 -21.40 -9.84
CA ILE A 177 -0.44 -20.43 -9.10
C ILE A 177 1.04 -20.75 -9.31
N ALA A 178 1.80 -19.80 -9.86
CA ALA A 178 3.25 -19.85 -9.86
C ALA A 178 3.76 -19.25 -8.55
N TYR A 179 4.53 -20.03 -7.79
CA TYR A 179 5.16 -19.60 -6.56
C TYR A 179 6.68 -19.47 -6.76
N SER A 180 7.23 -18.32 -6.44
CA SER A 180 8.68 -18.12 -6.44
C SER A 180 9.12 -17.60 -5.07
N PRO A 181 9.87 -18.40 -4.30
CA PRO A 181 10.27 -18.02 -2.95
C PRO A 181 11.32 -16.91 -2.90
N ASP A 182 12.09 -16.73 -3.99
CA ASP A 182 13.27 -15.86 -4.03
C ASP A 182 13.47 -15.14 -5.39
N LEU A 183 12.48 -15.22 -6.29
CA LEU A 183 12.52 -14.69 -7.66
C LEU A 183 13.70 -15.24 -8.50
N GLY A 184 14.41 -16.24 -7.99
CA GLY A 184 15.59 -16.83 -8.62
C GLY A 184 16.91 -16.12 -8.29
N TYR A 185 16.88 -15.01 -7.54
CA TYR A 185 18.10 -14.25 -7.20
C TYR A 185 18.12 -13.63 -5.79
N ALA A 186 16.97 -13.48 -5.14
CA ALA A 186 16.91 -12.78 -3.86
C ALA A 186 17.41 -13.66 -2.70
N ASN A 187 18.22 -13.08 -1.81
CA ASN A 187 18.63 -13.73 -0.58
C ASN A 187 17.52 -13.51 0.48
N VAL A 188 16.70 -14.52 0.68
CA VAL A 188 15.56 -14.48 1.62
C VAL A 188 15.98 -15.11 2.95
N ASP A 189 15.70 -14.41 4.07
CA ASP A 189 15.92 -14.94 5.41
C ASP A 189 15.21 -16.29 5.58
N PRO A 190 15.89 -17.35 6.10
CA PRO A 190 15.30 -18.68 6.24
C PRO A 190 14.01 -18.72 7.08
N SER A 191 13.87 -17.85 8.07
CA SER A 191 12.67 -17.78 8.89
C SER A 191 11.49 -17.21 8.10
N VAL A 192 11.72 -16.21 7.26
CA VAL A 192 10.73 -15.64 6.33
C VAL A 192 10.36 -16.69 5.28
N ARG A 193 11.35 -17.33 4.66
CA ARG A 193 11.15 -18.41 3.68
C ARG A 193 10.21 -19.48 4.22
N LYS A 194 10.48 -19.98 5.41
CA LYS A 194 9.68 -21.02 6.07
C LYS A 194 8.21 -20.64 6.21
N VAL A 195 7.92 -19.38 6.59
CA VAL A 195 6.55 -18.89 6.78
C VAL A 195 5.84 -18.74 5.45
N VAL A 196 6.52 -18.21 4.43
CA VAL A 196 5.92 -18.00 3.10
C VAL A 196 5.72 -19.33 2.37
N ASP A 197 6.64 -20.30 2.48
CA ASP A 197 6.47 -21.66 1.94
C ASP A 197 5.24 -22.34 2.58
N ALA A 198 5.03 -22.16 3.88
CA ALA A 198 3.84 -22.69 4.55
C ALA A 198 2.54 -22.02 4.07
N ALA A 199 2.58 -20.72 3.81
CA ALA A 199 1.43 -19.98 3.24
C ALA A 199 1.11 -20.43 1.80
N ALA A 200 2.13 -20.72 0.98
CA ALA A 200 1.92 -21.24 -0.36
C ALA A 200 1.18 -22.59 -0.35
N LYS A 201 1.48 -23.48 0.61
CA LYS A 201 0.78 -24.76 0.78
C LYS A 201 -0.69 -24.64 1.19
N VAL A 202 -1.07 -23.51 1.78
CA VAL A 202 -2.49 -23.25 2.09
C VAL A 202 -3.31 -23.19 0.80
N PHE A 203 -2.77 -22.59 -0.28
CA PHE A 203 -3.46 -22.56 -1.57
C PHE A 203 -3.68 -23.96 -2.15
N GLU A 204 -2.72 -24.88 -1.99
CA GLU A 204 -2.90 -26.29 -2.38
C GLU A 204 -4.03 -26.94 -1.59
N SER A 205 -4.09 -26.71 -0.26
CA SER A 205 -5.16 -27.25 0.59
C SER A 205 -6.54 -26.70 0.26
N LEU A 206 -6.60 -25.51 -0.38
CA LEU A 206 -7.81 -24.88 -0.87
C LEU A 206 -8.16 -25.28 -2.33
N GLY A 207 -7.41 -26.21 -2.90
CA GLY A 207 -7.68 -26.77 -4.23
C GLY A 207 -7.03 -26.06 -5.40
N ALA A 208 -6.09 -25.16 -5.17
CA ALA A 208 -5.28 -24.57 -6.24
C ALA A 208 -4.15 -25.50 -6.66
N ASN A 209 -3.70 -25.35 -7.92
CA ASN A 209 -2.51 -26.02 -8.45
C ASN A 209 -1.31 -25.08 -8.29
N VAL A 210 -0.45 -25.34 -7.31
CA VAL A 210 0.74 -24.51 -7.02
C VAL A 210 1.98 -25.16 -7.63
N GLU A 211 2.73 -24.41 -8.43
CA GLU A 211 3.98 -24.83 -9.05
C GLU A 211 5.09 -23.87 -8.62
N GLU A 212 6.21 -24.40 -8.08
CA GLU A 212 7.39 -23.57 -7.83
C GLU A 212 8.06 -23.21 -9.15
N LYS A 213 8.09 -21.91 -9.46
CA LYS A 213 8.61 -21.42 -10.74
C LYS A 213 9.20 -20.02 -10.60
N ALA A 214 10.50 -19.92 -10.84
CA ALA A 214 11.17 -18.62 -10.90
C ALA A 214 10.73 -17.84 -12.16
N PRO A 215 10.45 -16.54 -12.06
CA PRO A 215 9.98 -15.71 -13.18
C PRO A 215 11.08 -15.42 -14.22
N GLY A 216 12.33 -15.76 -13.94
CA GLY A 216 13.47 -15.52 -14.85
C GLY A 216 13.94 -14.07 -14.87
N PHE A 217 13.71 -13.33 -13.80
CA PHE A 217 14.26 -11.98 -13.66
C PHE A 217 15.77 -12.03 -13.47
N GLU A 218 16.47 -11.08 -14.10
CA GLU A 218 17.86 -10.81 -13.77
C GLU A 218 17.93 -10.06 -12.43
N ASN A 219 19.04 -10.26 -11.70
CA ASN A 219 19.29 -9.49 -10.49
C ASN A 219 19.57 -8.03 -10.89
N PRO A 220 18.73 -7.05 -10.45
CA PRO A 220 18.84 -5.65 -10.85
C PRO A 220 20.08 -4.95 -10.28
#